data_16dccb7ae74dbef026ef74f49e29efe9
#
_entry.id   16dccb7ae74dbef026ef74f49e29efe9
#
_cell.length_a   1.000
_cell.length_b   1.000
_cell.length_c   1.000
_cell.angle_alpha   90.00
_cell.angle_beta   90.00
_cell.angle_gamma   90.00
#
_symmetry.space_group_name_H-M   'P 1'
#
loop_
_entity.id
_entity.type
_entity.pdbx_description
1 polymer ?
#
loop_
_entity_poly.entity_id
_entity_poly.type
_entity_poly.pdbx_seq_one_letter_code
_entity_poly.pdbx_strand_id
1 'polypeptide(L)'
;MAVPHLDSRVLDGKEALLFGPYAAWTTKFLHRGGSFFDLPGSIKFHNWLTLLKVGISNLPLVGYLIQQGLQGMNTRLKELRNFYPDAKAEDWKLIDAGIRVQAIKKEDGDAGIVHFGTEVVTSKDRTVSALLGASPGASVCVNIVLEVAQKCFGELFTRDEVQKRLLG
;
A
#
# COMPACT_ATOMS: atom_id res chain seq x y z
N MET A 1 -8.48 -3.53 -3.36
CA MET A 1 -9.30 -3.11 -2.19
C MET A 1 -8.80 -3.86 -0.96
N ALA A 2 -8.85 -3.25 0.22
CA ALA A 2 -8.57 -3.98 1.46
C ALA A 2 -9.76 -4.89 1.75
N VAL A 3 -9.47 -6.17 2.03
CA VAL A 3 -10.48 -7.15 2.44
C VAL A 3 -10.22 -7.42 3.91
N PRO A 4 -11.13 -7.06 4.82
CA PRO A 4 -10.97 -7.34 6.24
C PRO A 4 -10.84 -8.84 6.50
N HIS A 5 -9.95 -9.20 7.37
CA HIS A 5 -9.75 -10.57 7.85
C HIS A 5 -9.51 -10.56 9.36
N LEU A 6 -9.73 -11.69 10.00
CA LEU A 6 -9.53 -11.87 11.43
C LEU A 6 -8.25 -12.65 11.67
N ASP A 7 -7.31 -12.04 12.38
CA ASP A 7 -6.02 -12.62 12.73
C ASP A 7 -5.82 -12.70 14.24
N SER A 8 -5.13 -13.73 14.71
CA SER A 8 -4.59 -13.79 16.06
C SER A 8 -3.11 -13.39 16.05
N ARG A 9 -2.74 -12.48 16.95
CA ARG A 9 -1.35 -12.01 17.09
C ARG A 9 -0.98 -11.80 18.54
N VAL A 10 0.32 -11.90 18.82
CA VAL A 10 0.88 -11.51 20.10
C VAL A 10 1.34 -10.05 20.00
N LEU A 11 0.73 -9.17 20.78
CA LEU A 11 1.04 -7.75 20.88
C LEU A 11 1.53 -7.47 22.31
N ASP A 12 2.76 -7.01 22.47
CA ASP A 12 3.36 -6.70 23.76
C ASP A 12 3.26 -7.87 24.76
N GLY A 13 3.45 -9.10 24.26
CA GLY A 13 3.40 -10.33 25.06
C GLY A 13 1.98 -10.82 25.41
N LYS A 14 0.94 -10.22 24.87
CA LYS A 14 -0.46 -10.62 25.05
C LYS A 14 -1.07 -11.07 23.74
N GLU A 15 -1.83 -12.16 23.79
CA GLU A 15 -2.63 -12.59 22.64
C GLU A 15 -3.75 -11.57 22.38
N ALA A 16 -3.93 -11.20 21.14
CA ALA A 16 -4.97 -10.29 20.70
C ALA A 16 -5.55 -10.73 19.35
N LEU A 17 -6.83 -10.52 19.17
CA LEU A 17 -7.49 -10.66 17.87
C LEU A 17 -7.46 -9.31 17.16
N LEU A 18 -7.04 -9.32 15.90
CA LEU A 18 -7.04 -8.17 15.02
C LEU A 18 -8.01 -8.40 13.88
N PHE A 19 -8.90 -7.45 13.68
CA PHE A 19 -9.84 -7.47 12.56
C PHE A 19 -9.63 -6.24 11.66
N GLY A 20 -9.41 -6.47 10.40
CA GLY A 20 -9.15 -5.45 9.41
C GLY A 20 -8.22 -5.94 8.30
N PRO A 21 -7.50 -5.05 7.61
CA PRO A 21 -7.56 -3.59 7.74
C PRO A 21 -8.81 -3.00 7.08
N TYR A 22 -9.33 -1.93 7.66
CA TYR A 22 -10.30 -1.08 7.00
C TYR A 22 -9.58 -0.05 6.15
N ALA A 23 -10.09 0.19 4.94
CA ALA A 23 -9.52 1.21 4.09
C ALA A 23 -9.81 2.60 4.66
N ALA A 24 -8.80 3.44 4.65
CA ALA A 24 -8.89 4.85 4.98
C ALA A 24 -7.92 5.60 4.07
N TRP A 25 -7.95 6.92 4.13
CA TRP A 25 -6.99 7.74 3.41
C TRP A 25 -6.39 8.79 4.33
N THR A 26 -5.19 9.20 4.02
CA THR A 26 -4.51 10.30 4.69
C THR A 26 -3.71 11.11 3.69
N THR A 27 -3.50 12.37 3.99
CA THR A 27 -2.61 13.23 3.21
C THR A 27 -1.17 13.20 3.72
N LYS A 28 -0.91 12.48 4.82
CA LYS A 28 0.45 12.25 5.33
C LYS A 28 1.17 11.18 4.50
N PHE A 29 2.43 11.39 4.20
CA PHE A 29 3.26 10.39 3.54
C PHE A 29 3.91 9.41 4.52
N LEU A 30 4.14 9.84 5.77
CA LEU A 30 4.68 9.00 6.82
C LEU A 30 3.71 8.88 7.98
N HIS A 31 3.62 7.68 8.56
CA HIS A 31 2.77 7.44 9.73
C HIS A 31 3.27 8.23 10.95
N ARG A 32 4.58 8.21 11.20
CA ARG A 32 5.24 9.01 12.24
C ARG A 32 6.07 10.11 11.60
N GLY A 33 5.91 11.34 12.06
CA GLY A 33 6.63 12.50 11.52
C GLY A 33 6.08 13.09 10.23
N GLY A 34 5.04 12.48 9.63
CA GLY A 34 4.37 13.04 8.46
C GLY A 34 3.40 14.17 8.83
N SER A 35 3.20 15.09 7.89
CA SER A 35 2.29 16.23 8.00
C SER A 35 1.08 16.07 7.09
N PHE A 36 -0.08 16.59 7.50
CA PHE A 36 -1.24 16.67 6.62
C PHE A 36 -1.01 17.55 5.38
N PHE A 37 0.06 18.36 5.39
CA PHE A 37 0.47 19.18 4.26
C PHE A 37 1.42 18.44 3.29
N ASP A 38 1.78 17.18 3.53
CA ASP A 38 2.68 16.42 2.65
C ASP A 38 2.09 16.28 1.25
N LEU A 39 0.84 15.82 1.14
CA LEU A 39 0.17 15.71 -0.16
C LEU A 39 -0.13 17.10 -0.79
N PRO A 40 -0.76 18.06 -0.10
CA PRO A 40 -0.95 19.39 -0.66
C PRO A 40 0.34 20.06 -1.11
N GLY A 41 1.43 19.94 -0.31
CA GLY A 41 2.75 20.48 -0.64
C GLY A 41 3.43 19.82 -1.84
N SER A 42 3.03 18.60 -2.19
CA SER A 42 3.53 17.87 -3.35
C SER A 42 2.84 18.28 -4.66
N ILE A 43 1.71 18.97 -4.58
CA ILE A 43 0.97 19.45 -5.76
C ILE A 43 1.72 20.64 -6.35
N LYS A 44 2.21 20.46 -7.58
CA LYS A 44 2.94 21.46 -8.35
C LYS A 44 2.17 21.80 -9.62
N PHE A 45 2.50 22.92 -10.24
CA PHE A 45 1.86 23.34 -11.49
C PHE A 45 1.94 22.30 -12.63
N HIS A 46 2.98 21.46 -12.63
CA HIS A 46 3.17 20.43 -13.65
C HIS A 46 2.42 19.12 -13.38
N ASN A 47 1.93 18.88 -12.15
CA ASN A 47 1.29 17.61 -11.78
C ASN A 47 -0.17 17.72 -11.33
N TRP A 48 -0.70 18.93 -11.09
CA TRP A 48 -2.05 19.10 -10.56
C TRP A 48 -3.14 18.58 -11.50
N LEU A 49 -2.98 18.80 -12.82
CA LEU A 49 -3.91 18.27 -13.81
C LEU A 49 -3.93 16.74 -13.84
N THR A 50 -2.77 16.12 -13.73
CA THR A 50 -2.65 14.65 -13.63
C THR A 50 -3.36 14.14 -12.40
N LEU A 51 -3.14 14.76 -11.24
CA LEU A 51 -3.80 14.39 -9.99
C LEU A 51 -5.32 14.55 -10.07
N LEU A 52 -5.80 15.65 -10.67
CA LEU A 52 -7.23 15.88 -10.87
C LEU A 52 -7.84 14.83 -11.79
N LYS A 53 -7.21 14.55 -12.93
CA LYS A 53 -7.66 13.50 -13.88
C LYS A 53 -7.71 12.13 -13.20
N VAL A 54 -6.67 11.75 -12.42
CA VAL A 54 -6.65 10.51 -11.67
C VAL A 54 -7.80 10.42 -10.67
N GLY A 55 -8.07 11.52 -9.95
CA GLY A 55 -9.20 11.58 -9.00
C GLY A 55 -10.53 11.36 -9.69
N ILE A 56 -10.77 12.04 -10.81
CA ILE A 56 -12.00 11.91 -11.60
C ILE A 56 -12.13 10.51 -12.22
N SER A 57 -11.05 9.96 -12.76
CA SER A 57 -11.05 8.62 -13.37
C SER A 57 -11.26 7.50 -12.36
N ASN A 58 -11.05 7.78 -11.07
CA ASN A 58 -11.18 6.80 -9.99
C ASN A 58 -12.30 7.17 -8.99
N LEU A 59 -13.35 7.85 -9.41
CA LEU A 59 -14.47 8.25 -8.54
C LEU A 59 -15.06 7.09 -7.73
N PRO A 60 -15.23 5.86 -8.26
CA PRO A 60 -15.71 4.74 -7.46
C PRO A 60 -14.76 4.41 -6.30
N LEU A 61 -13.44 4.48 -6.52
CA LEU A 61 -12.43 4.27 -5.48
C LEU A 61 -12.48 5.40 -4.43
N VAL A 62 -12.60 6.65 -4.87
CA VAL A 62 -12.73 7.80 -3.98
C VAL A 62 -13.99 7.67 -3.11
N GLY A 63 -15.13 7.33 -3.71
CA GLY A 63 -16.38 7.09 -2.98
C GLY A 63 -16.24 5.96 -1.95
N TYR A 64 -15.63 4.85 -2.34
CA TYR A 64 -15.34 3.73 -1.44
C TYR A 64 -14.47 4.17 -0.25
N LEU A 65 -13.39 4.92 -0.49
CA LEU A 65 -12.49 5.39 0.57
C LEU A 65 -13.19 6.35 1.53
N ILE A 66 -14.04 7.25 1.02
CA ILE A 66 -14.85 8.15 1.85
C ILE A 66 -15.81 7.33 2.71
N GLN A 67 -16.54 6.39 2.12
CA GLN A 67 -17.46 5.51 2.85
C GLN A 67 -16.75 4.75 3.96
N GLN A 68 -15.60 4.16 3.66
CA GLN A 68 -14.81 3.41 4.65
C GLN A 68 -14.26 4.31 5.75
N GLY A 69 -13.79 5.51 5.43
CA GLY A 69 -13.29 6.48 6.40
C GLY A 69 -14.37 7.02 7.35
N LEU A 70 -15.61 7.10 6.89
CA LEU A 70 -16.76 7.56 7.66
C LEU A 70 -17.47 6.43 8.45
N GLN A 71 -17.05 5.18 8.29
CA GLN A 71 -17.64 4.07 9.05
C GLN A 71 -17.43 4.23 10.56
N GLY A 72 -18.54 4.19 11.31
CA GLY A 72 -18.52 4.14 12.77
C GLY A 72 -18.20 2.72 13.29
N MET A 73 -17.90 2.66 14.60
CA MET A 73 -17.59 1.40 15.28
C MET A 73 -18.69 0.33 15.12
N ASN A 74 -19.95 0.75 15.17
CA ASN A 74 -21.10 -0.17 15.05
C ASN A 74 -21.14 -0.87 13.67
N THR A 75 -20.80 -0.16 12.59
CA THR A 75 -20.75 -0.76 11.25
C THR A 75 -19.61 -1.75 11.14
N ARG A 76 -18.42 -1.41 11.66
CA ARG A 76 -17.25 -2.29 11.70
C ARG A 76 -17.50 -3.54 12.54
N LEU A 77 -18.18 -3.38 13.68
CA LEU A 77 -18.56 -4.49 14.54
C LEU A 77 -19.55 -5.44 13.84
N LYS A 78 -20.47 -4.90 13.04
CA LYS A 78 -21.38 -5.73 12.23
C LYS A 78 -20.62 -6.58 11.22
N GLU A 79 -19.60 -6.03 10.57
CA GLU A 79 -18.73 -6.78 9.65
C GLU A 79 -17.91 -7.84 10.40
N LEU A 80 -17.36 -7.51 11.57
CA LEU A 80 -16.64 -8.43 12.43
C LEU A 80 -17.50 -9.65 12.84
N ARG A 81 -18.77 -9.43 13.14
CA ARG A 81 -19.70 -10.50 13.54
C ARG A 81 -19.97 -11.53 12.45
N ASN A 82 -19.63 -11.25 11.20
CA ASN A 82 -19.64 -12.28 10.15
C ASN A 82 -18.54 -13.33 10.34
N PHE A 83 -17.47 -12.98 11.08
CA PHE A 83 -16.32 -13.84 11.38
C PHE A 83 -16.34 -14.33 12.83
N TYR A 84 -16.80 -13.49 13.74
CA TYR A 84 -16.89 -13.76 15.17
C TYR A 84 -18.26 -13.26 15.70
N PRO A 85 -19.30 -14.11 15.67
CA PRO A 85 -20.68 -13.70 16.00
C PRO A 85 -20.88 -13.12 17.38
N ASP A 86 -20.11 -13.61 18.37
CA ASP A 86 -20.21 -13.20 19.78
C ASP A 86 -19.43 -11.91 20.09
N ALA A 87 -18.89 -11.21 19.08
CA ALA A 87 -18.13 -9.98 19.28
C ALA A 87 -18.98 -8.88 19.95
N LYS A 88 -18.51 -8.40 21.09
CA LYS A 88 -19.12 -7.30 21.85
C LYS A 88 -18.33 -6.02 21.63
N ALA A 89 -19.01 -4.88 21.58
CA ALA A 89 -18.37 -3.58 21.30
C ALA A 89 -17.35 -3.19 22.38
N GLU A 90 -17.55 -3.60 23.60
CA GLU A 90 -16.71 -3.32 24.77
C GLU A 90 -15.32 -4.00 24.70
N ASP A 91 -15.23 -5.13 23.98
CA ASP A 91 -14.00 -5.90 23.85
C ASP A 91 -13.11 -5.41 22.70
N TRP A 92 -13.60 -4.49 21.87
CA TRP A 92 -12.92 -4.05 20.65
C TRP A 92 -12.63 -2.56 20.65
N LYS A 93 -11.43 -2.20 20.25
CA LYS A 93 -11.04 -0.80 20.05
C LYS A 93 -10.45 -0.59 18.66
N LEU A 94 -10.69 0.60 18.10
CA LEU A 94 -10.04 0.99 16.86
C LEU A 94 -8.59 1.37 17.16
N ILE A 95 -7.67 0.82 16.39
CA ILE A 95 -6.25 1.17 16.43
C ILE A 95 -5.79 1.63 15.05
N ASP A 96 -4.79 2.49 15.02
CA ASP A 96 -4.19 2.93 13.78
C ASP A 96 -3.42 1.77 13.12
N ALA A 97 -3.70 1.54 11.85
CA ALA A 97 -2.88 0.70 10.98
C ALA A 97 -1.72 1.50 10.37
N GLY A 98 -0.89 0.84 9.59
CA GLY A 98 0.16 1.51 8.84
C GLY A 98 -0.38 2.34 7.67
N ILE A 99 0.43 3.25 7.16
CA ILE A 99 0.16 3.98 5.92
C ILE A 99 0.69 3.15 4.75
N ARG A 100 -0.18 2.94 3.76
CA ARG A 100 0.17 2.29 2.50
C ARG A 100 0.31 3.36 1.42
N VAL A 101 1.49 3.45 0.84
CA VAL A 101 1.75 4.37 -0.27
C VAL A 101 1.19 3.78 -1.57
N GLN A 102 0.48 4.61 -2.33
CA GLN A 102 0.08 4.31 -3.71
C GLN A 102 0.82 5.27 -4.63
N ALA A 103 1.53 4.71 -5.60
CA ALA A 103 2.21 5.51 -6.59
C ALA A 103 1.26 5.91 -7.73
N ILE A 104 1.36 7.16 -8.17
CA ILE A 104 0.69 7.63 -9.38
C ILE A 104 1.76 7.77 -10.45
N LYS A 105 1.67 6.95 -11.48
CA LYS A 105 2.59 6.97 -12.61
C LYS A 105 1.97 7.74 -13.77
N LYS A 106 2.73 8.65 -14.35
CA LYS A 106 2.35 9.28 -15.60
C LYS A 106 2.85 8.40 -16.74
N GLU A 107 1.93 7.87 -17.53
CA GLU A 107 2.26 7.21 -18.80
C GLU A 107 2.30 8.22 -19.94
N ASP A 108 3.15 7.96 -20.94
CA ASP A 108 3.28 8.81 -22.11
C ASP A 108 1.93 8.83 -22.88
N GLY A 109 1.34 10.02 -22.87
CA GLY A 109 0.14 10.31 -23.68
C GLY A 109 -1.09 10.75 -22.94
N ASP A 110 -1.34 10.37 -21.67
CA ASP A 110 -2.52 10.87 -20.95
C ASP A 110 -2.53 10.66 -19.42
N ALA A 111 -3.70 10.56 -18.85
CA ALA A 111 -4.00 10.57 -17.43
C ALA A 111 -3.09 9.61 -16.63
N GLY A 112 -2.53 10.11 -15.55
CA GLY A 112 -1.78 9.28 -14.62
C GLY A 112 -2.61 8.09 -14.12
N ILE A 113 -1.98 6.92 -14.02
CA ILE A 113 -2.60 5.69 -13.55
C ILE A 113 -2.19 5.46 -12.10
N VAL A 114 -3.16 5.07 -11.26
CA VAL A 114 -2.86 4.61 -9.89
C VAL A 114 -2.26 3.21 -9.99
N HIS A 115 -0.99 3.10 -9.65
CA HIS A 115 -0.28 1.82 -9.63
C HIS A 115 -0.61 1.06 -8.33
N PHE A 116 -1.27 -0.09 -8.47
CA PHE A 116 -1.52 -1.01 -7.35
C PHE A 116 -0.44 -2.09 -7.40
N GLY A 117 0.43 -2.12 -6.40
CA GLY A 117 1.49 -3.11 -6.32
C GLY A 117 2.83 -2.51 -5.93
N THR A 118 3.88 -3.25 -6.22
CA THR A 118 5.27 -2.84 -5.98
C THR A 118 5.93 -2.45 -7.30
N GLU A 119 6.70 -1.37 -7.29
CA GLU A 119 7.51 -0.93 -8.42
C GLU A 119 8.94 -0.65 -7.94
N VAL A 120 9.91 -1.15 -8.68
CA VAL A 120 11.33 -0.86 -8.45
C VAL A 120 11.76 0.30 -9.35
N VAL A 121 12.10 1.42 -8.73
CA VAL A 121 12.63 2.60 -9.41
C VAL A 121 14.13 2.68 -9.16
N THR A 122 14.90 2.81 -10.23
CA THR A 122 16.38 2.85 -10.17
C THR A 122 16.90 4.19 -10.74
N SER A 123 17.91 4.77 -10.11
CA SER A 123 18.59 5.96 -10.60
C SER A 123 19.24 5.71 -11.97
N LYS A 124 19.48 6.80 -12.72
CA LYS A 124 20.10 6.72 -14.06
C LYS A 124 21.49 6.08 -14.03
N ASP A 125 22.26 6.34 -12.98
CA ASP A 125 23.60 5.80 -12.75
C ASP A 125 23.57 4.39 -12.11
N ARG A 126 22.37 3.84 -11.85
CA ARG A 126 22.14 2.51 -11.26
C ARG A 126 22.75 2.31 -9.86
N THR A 127 23.07 3.38 -9.15
CA THR A 127 23.68 3.31 -7.81
C THR A 127 22.66 3.25 -6.70
N VAL A 128 21.41 3.67 -6.97
CA VAL A 128 20.32 3.70 -6.00
C VAL A 128 19.06 3.05 -6.59
N SER A 129 18.46 2.14 -5.84
CA SER A 129 17.14 1.60 -6.15
C SER A 129 16.19 1.82 -4.99
N ALA A 130 14.95 2.16 -5.30
CA ALA A 130 13.88 2.32 -4.34
C ALA A 130 12.70 1.43 -4.71
N LEU A 131 12.11 0.79 -3.70
CA LEU A 131 10.87 0.04 -3.83
C LEU A 131 9.71 0.97 -3.50
N LEU A 132 8.83 1.21 -4.46
CA LEU A 132 7.58 1.94 -4.27
C LEU A 132 6.42 0.95 -4.15
N GLY A 133 5.44 1.29 -3.29
CA GLY A 133 4.32 0.42 -2.99
C GLY A 133 4.62 -0.52 -1.83
N ALA A 134 3.60 -1.21 -1.33
CA ALA A 134 3.71 -1.87 -0.03
C ALA A 134 3.37 -3.36 -0.04
N SER A 135 2.62 -3.86 -1.02
CA SER A 135 2.11 -5.22 -0.95
C SER A 135 1.92 -5.81 -2.36
N PRO A 136 2.23 -7.09 -2.52
CA PRO A 136 2.66 -8.09 -1.54
C PRO A 136 4.19 -8.21 -1.41
N GLY A 137 4.83 -7.43 -0.52
CA GLY A 137 6.29 -7.37 -0.38
C GLY A 137 6.93 -8.72 -0.01
N ALA A 138 6.43 -9.39 1.01
CA ALA A 138 7.04 -10.62 1.51
C ALA A 138 6.93 -11.80 0.53
N SER A 139 5.77 -11.99 -0.10
CA SER A 139 5.54 -13.10 -1.03
C SER A 139 6.23 -12.94 -2.38
N VAL A 140 6.63 -11.73 -2.76
CA VAL A 140 7.32 -11.44 -4.01
C VAL A 140 8.76 -10.95 -3.82
N CYS A 141 9.29 -11.03 -2.60
CA CYS A 141 10.61 -10.47 -2.27
C CYS A 141 11.73 -11.01 -3.17
N VAL A 142 11.72 -12.29 -3.49
CA VAL A 142 12.72 -12.90 -4.40
C VAL A 142 12.66 -12.25 -5.77
N ASN A 143 11.46 -12.08 -6.35
CA ASN A 143 11.30 -11.42 -7.65
C ASN A 143 11.76 -9.96 -7.61
N ILE A 144 11.45 -9.24 -6.51
CA ILE A 144 11.88 -7.85 -6.33
C ILE A 144 13.40 -7.75 -6.27
N VAL A 145 14.04 -8.63 -5.49
CA VAL A 145 15.51 -8.66 -5.39
C VAL A 145 16.15 -8.97 -6.74
N LEU A 146 15.62 -9.94 -7.48
CA LEU A 146 16.09 -10.25 -8.82
C LEU A 146 15.91 -9.08 -9.79
N GLU A 147 14.81 -8.35 -9.70
CA GLU A 147 14.56 -7.15 -10.51
C GLU A 147 15.56 -6.03 -10.19
N VAL A 148 15.80 -5.75 -8.90
CA VAL A 148 16.81 -4.78 -8.46
C VAL A 148 18.19 -5.18 -8.96
N ALA A 149 18.57 -6.45 -8.76
CA ALA A 149 19.84 -6.98 -9.18
C ALA A 149 20.03 -6.86 -10.71
N GLN A 150 19.01 -7.17 -11.49
CA GLN A 150 19.06 -7.05 -12.94
C GLN A 150 19.16 -5.59 -13.40
N LYS A 151 18.42 -4.68 -12.76
CA LYS A 151 18.47 -3.24 -13.09
C LYS A 151 19.81 -2.59 -12.72
N CYS A 152 20.41 -2.99 -11.61
CA CYS A 152 21.67 -2.40 -11.12
C CYS A 152 22.91 -3.11 -11.67
N PHE A 153 22.86 -4.44 -11.83
CA PHE A 153 24.01 -5.31 -12.12
C PHE A 153 23.76 -6.25 -13.29
N GLY A 154 22.84 -5.93 -14.19
CA GLY A 154 22.45 -6.83 -15.31
C GLY A 154 23.57 -7.19 -16.28
N GLU A 155 24.71 -6.50 -16.21
CA GLU A 155 25.91 -6.86 -16.97
C GLU A 155 26.70 -8.01 -16.32
N LEU A 156 26.47 -8.28 -15.02
CA LEU A 156 27.21 -9.28 -14.25
C LEU A 156 26.51 -10.64 -14.20
N PHE A 157 25.19 -10.69 -14.40
CA PHE A 157 24.43 -11.94 -14.39
C PHE A 157 23.09 -11.77 -15.11
N THR A 158 22.57 -12.88 -15.61
CA THR A 158 21.21 -12.93 -16.14
C THR A 158 20.24 -13.54 -15.12
N ARG A 159 18.96 -13.19 -15.23
CA ARG A 159 17.91 -13.74 -14.37
C ARG A 159 17.88 -15.28 -14.45
N ASP A 160 18.07 -15.83 -15.64
CA ASP A 160 18.04 -17.28 -15.90
C ASP A 160 19.19 -18.00 -15.20
N GLU A 161 20.39 -17.41 -15.17
CA GLU A 161 21.54 -17.99 -14.43
C GLU A 161 21.30 -18.03 -12.93
N VAL A 162 20.74 -16.94 -12.36
CA VAL A 162 20.41 -16.88 -10.93
C VAL A 162 19.32 -17.91 -10.60
N GLN A 163 18.27 -17.97 -11.42
CA GLN A 163 17.17 -18.89 -11.22
C GLN A 163 17.66 -20.36 -11.34
N LYS A 164 18.51 -20.65 -12.27
CA LYS A 164 19.13 -21.99 -12.44
C LYS A 164 19.98 -22.38 -11.23
N ARG A 165 20.71 -21.43 -10.63
CA ARG A 165 21.51 -21.68 -9.41
C ARG A 165 20.66 -21.85 -8.15
N LEU A 166 19.49 -21.22 -8.11
CA LEU A 166 18.59 -21.31 -6.94
C LEU A 166 17.73 -22.59 -6.95
N LEU A 167 17.43 -23.09 -8.14
CA LEU A 167 16.56 -24.26 -8.30
C LEU A 167 17.33 -25.58 -8.46
N GLY A 168 18.67 -25.52 -8.52
CA GLY A 168 19.55 -26.70 -8.64
C GLY A 168 19.67 -27.15 -10.05
#